data_5b41aa0d544163ef79ee4751e770212e
#
_entry.id   5b41aa0d544163ef79ee4751e770212e
#
_cell.length_a   1.000
_cell.length_b   1.000
_cell.length_c   1.000
_cell.angle_alpha   90.00
_cell.angle_beta   90.00
_cell.angle_gamma   90.00
#
_symmetry.space_group_name_H-M   'P 1'
#
loop_
_entity.id
_entity.type
_entity.pdbx_description
1 polymer ?
#
loop_
_entity_poly.entity_id
_entity_poly.type
_entity_poly.pdbx_seq_one_letter_code
_entity_poly.pdbx_strand_id
1 'polypeptide(L)'
;MTQEMNTSKLRRYNIIAGLFHLVQMIAVLALASDFTLPIVARYMSGPPGSTFADPITLFDTPVGIGVALFLGLSAFFHFLVASPKFFPRYSAGLTHNRNYFRWVEYSISSSVMIVLIAQICGVTDVVAIVSIFGVNASMILFGWLQEKYETPGNGGWIPFIFGCIAGIVPWLGLIFYVLAIGGPSNAKAPAFVYGIVVSLFVLFNTFAVVQYLQYKKVGKWSDYLRGEKTYITLSLIAKSALAWQVFVGTLFE
;
A
#
# COMPACT_ATOMS: atom_id res chain seq x y z
N MET A 1 -33.33 -9.48 2.97
CA MET A 1 -32.87 -10.89 3.06
C MET A 1 -31.63 -11.17 2.21
N THR A 2 -31.60 -10.92 0.90
CA THR A 2 -30.41 -11.15 0.04
C THR A 2 -29.19 -10.27 0.38
N GLN A 3 -29.40 -9.02 0.71
CA GLN A 3 -28.31 -8.07 1.02
C GLN A 3 -27.69 -8.33 2.41
N GLU A 4 -28.51 -8.68 3.41
CA GLU A 4 -28.04 -9.07 4.75
C GLU A 4 -27.25 -10.37 4.73
N MET A 5 -27.67 -11.35 3.92
CA MET A 5 -26.89 -12.59 3.71
C MET A 5 -25.53 -12.32 3.06
N ASN A 6 -25.44 -11.34 2.16
CA ASN A 6 -24.18 -10.99 1.51
C ASN A 6 -23.22 -10.25 2.44
N THR A 7 -23.70 -9.37 3.32
CA THR A 7 -22.87 -8.70 4.34
C THR A 7 -22.37 -9.68 5.40
N SER A 8 -23.17 -10.66 5.81
CA SER A 8 -22.73 -11.74 6.71
C SER A 8 -21.59 -12.59 6.11
N LYS A 9 -21.66 -12.89 4.81
CA LYS A 9 -20.56 -13.56 4.09
C LYS A 9 -19.28 -12.70 4.07
N LEU A 10 -19.42 -11.39 3.85
CA LEU A 10 -18.29 -10.45 3.90
C LEU A 10 -17.67 -10.36 5.29
N ARG A 11 -18.48 -10.44 6.36
CA ARG A 11 -17.96 -10.52 7.73
C ARG A 11 -17.02 -11.70 7.92
N ARG A 12 -17.47 -12.89 7.50
CA ARG A 12 -16.63 -14.12 7.55
C ARG A 12 -15.37 -13.94 6.70
N TYR A 13 -15.49 -13.34 5.54
CA TYR A 13 -14.36 -13.09 4.64
C TYR A 13 -13.32 -12.16 5.26
N ASN A 14 -13.76 -11.09 5.94
CA ASN A 14 -12.88 -10.22 6.73
C ASN A 14 -12.18 -10.99 7.85
N ILE A 15 -12.89 -11.84 8.61
CA ILE A 15 -12.28 -12.66 9.66
C ILE A 15 -11.17 -13.56 9.08
N ILE A 16 -11.46 -14.24 7.97
CA ILE A 16 -10.49 -15.12 7.30
C ILE A 16 -9.27 -14.31 6.83
N ALA A 17 -9.49 -13.18 6.15
CA ALA A 17 -8.39 -12.31 5.69
C ALA A 17 -7.56 -11.78 6.88
N GLY A 18 -8.22 -11.36 7.96
CA GLY A 18 -7.57 -10.93 9.19
C GLY A 18 -6.69 -12.02 9.82
N LEU A 19 -7.18 -13.25 9.86
CA LEU A 19 -6.41 -14.40 10.35
C LEU A 19 -5.19 -14.68 9.47
N PHE A 20 -5.34 -14.62 8.14
CA PHE A 20 -4.20 -14.79 7.23
C PHE A 20 -3.14 -13.70 7.43
N HIS A 21 -3.54 -12.44 7.55
CA HIS A 21 -2.61 -11.35 7.84
C HIS A 21 -1.92 -11.52 9.20
N LEU A 22 -2.67 -11.91 10.24
CA LEU A 22 -2.12 -12.12 11.58
C LEU A 22 -1.09 -13.26 11.59
N VAL A 23 -1.42 -14.40 10.97
CA VAL A 23 -0.49 -15.54 10.89
C VAL A 23 0.78 -15.15 10.15
N GLN A 24 0.67 -14.42 9.04
CA GLN A 24 1.84 -13.95 8.30
C GLN A 24 2.65 -12.93 9.11
N MET A 25 2.01 -12.01 9.83
CA MET A 25 2.70 -11.09 10.74
C MET A 25 3.51 -11.82 11.79
N ILE A 26 2.92 -12.83 12.44
CA ILE A 26 3.61 -13.64 13.46
C ILE A 26 4.77 -14.41 12.82
N ALA A 27 4.55 -15.03 11.66
CA ALA A 27 5.59 -15.76 10.95
C ALA A 27 6.76 -14.85 10.55
N VAL A 28 6.49 -13.67 10.02
CA VAL A 28 7.53 -12.69 9.68
C VAL A 28 8.31 -12.26 10.92
N LEU A 29 7.64 -11.94 12.04
CA LEU A 29 8.32 -11.55 13.27
C LEU A 29 9.17 -12.70 13.88
N ALA A 30 8.71 -13.94 13.74
CA ALA A 30 9.44 -15.10 14.24
C ALA A 30 10.67 -15.48 13.38
N LEU A 31 10.65 -15.12 12.10
CA LEU A 31 11.67 -15.48 11.12
C LEU A 31 12.52 -14.27 10.68
N ALA A 32 12.19 -13.05 11.13
CA ALA A 32 12.88 -11.83 10.74
C ALA A 32 14.36 -11.90 11.18
N SER A 33 15.23 -11.46 10.29
CA SER A 33 16.63 -11.17 10.57
C SER A 33 16.81 -9.76 11.11
N ASP A 34 18.01 -9.43 11.57
CA ASP A 34 18.38 -8.07 12.00
C ASP A 34 18.64 -7.11 10.81
N PHE A 35 18.15 -7.46 9.61
CA PHE A 35 18.33 -6.66 8.41
C PHE A 35 17.63 -5.31 8.54
N THR A 36 18.39 -4.24 8.40
CA THR A 36 17.93 -2.86 8.51
C THR A 36 18.30 -2.05 7.27
N LEU A 37 17.53 -1.00 6.99
CA LEU A 37 17.79 -0.05 5.93
C LEU A 37 17.90 1.35 6.52
N PRO A 38 18.99 2.11 6.24
CA PRO A 38 19.22 3.40 6.84
C PRO A 38 18.25 4.46 6.29
N ILE A 39 17.83 5.39 7.14
CA ILE A 39 17.25 6.66 6.75
C ILE A 39 18.24 7.74 7.09
N VAL A 40 18.65 8.49 6.06
CA VAL A 40 19.71 9.48 6.15
C VAL A 40 19.21 10.90 5.87
N ALA A 41 19.91 11.88 6.42
CA ALA A 41 19.78 13.27 6.04
C ALA A 41 21.11 13.79 5.50
N ARG A 42 21.06 14.67 4.50
CA ARG A 42 22.20 15.41 3.96
C ARG A 42 21.99 16.90 4.15
N TYR A 43 22.97 17.56 4.72
CA TYR A 43 22.93 19.00 4.96
C TYR A 43 23.95 19.71 4.08
N MET A 44 23.62 20.92 3.63
CA MET A 44 24.58 21.76 2.94
C MET A 44 25.65 22.23 3.94
N SER A 45 26.91 22.24 3.52
CA SER A 45 28.04 22.69 4.34
C SER A 45 28.22 24.21 4.38
N GLY A 46 27.39 24.96 3.63
CA GLY A 46 27.46 26.42 3.53
C GLY A 46 26.25 27.01 2.78
N PRO A 47 26.37 28.18 2.17
CA PRO A 47 25.26 28.82 1.46
C PRO A 47 24.81 28.00 0.23
N PRO A 48 23.62 28.32 -0.36
CA PRO A 48 23.11 27.64 -1.55
C PRO A 48 24.17 27.52 -2.67
N GLY A 49 24.40 26.31 -3.16
CA GLY A 49 25.44 25.99 -4.13
C GLY A 49 26.73 25.44 -3.54
N SER A 50 26.87 25.39 -2.20
CA SER A 50 27.98 24.69 -1.55
C SER A 50 27.84 23.17 -1.66
N THR A 51 28.93 22.45 -1.35
CA THR A 51 28.94 20.99 -1.26
C THR A 51 28.05 20.50 -0.12
N PHE A 52 27.61 19.25 -0.20
CA PHE A 52 26.93 18.60 0.92
C PHE A 52 27.96 18.02 1.90
N ALA A 53 27.63 18.07 3.17
CA ALA A 53 28.29 17.26 4.19
C ALA A 53 28.01 15.77 3.98
N ASP A 54 28.81 14.91 4.60
CA ASP A 54 28.56 13.48 4.60
C ASP A 54 27.15 13.18 5.16
N PRO A 55 26.45 12.18 4.59
CA PRO A 55 25.12 11.82 5.06
C PRO A 55 25.17 11.33 6.50
N ILE A 56 24.20 11.79 7.32
CA ILE A 56 24.05 11.37 8.70
C ILE A 56 22.88 10.38 8.77
N THR A 57 23.11 9.17 9.30
CA THR A 57 22.05 8.21 9.59
C THR A 57 21.22 8.70 10.77
N LEU A 58 19.93 8.94 10.55
CA LEU A 58 18.99 9.37 11.58
C LEU A 58 18.46 8.17 12.37
N PHE A 59 18.13 7.10 11.67
CA PHE A 59 17.74 5.81 12.25
C PHE A 59 17.78 4.71 11.18
N ASP A 60 17.79 3.47 11.62
CA ASP A 60 17.71 2.29 10.78
C ASP A 60 16.32 1.68 10.86
N THR A 61 15.69 1.45 9.69
CA THR A 61 14.39 0.79 9.60
C THR A 61 14.56 -0.72 9.67
N PRO A 62 14.10 -1.40 10.75
CA PRO A 62 14.09 -2.85 10.77
C PRO A 62 13.05 -3.37 9.77
N VAL A 63 13.50 -3.97 8.67
CA VAL A 63 12.63 -4.34 7.54
C VAL A 63 11.56 -5.34 7.95
N GLY A 64 11.90 -6.33 8.78
CA GLY A 64 10.94 -7.29 9.33
C GLY A 64 9.82 -6.63 10.14
N ILE A 65 10.14 -5.61 10.95
CA ILE A 65 9.14 -4.83 11.70
C ILE A 65 8.25 -4.02 10.74
N GLY A 66 8.83 -3.41 9.71
CA GLY A 66 8.07 -2.68 8.70
C GLY A 66 7.06 -3.58 7.97
N VAL A 67 7.47 -4.81 7.61
CA VAL A 67 6.59 -5.83 7.02
C VAL A 67 5.49 -6.24 8.02
N ALA A 68 5.86 -6.54 9.26
CA ALA A 68 4.89 -6.89 10.31
C ALA A 68 3.88 -5.76 10.56
N LEU A 69 4.30 -4.51 10.48
CA LEU A 69 3.44 -3.33 10.68
C LEU A 69 2.30 -3.28 9.66
N PHE A 70 2.57 -3.37 8.35
CA PHE A 70 1.48 -3.30 7.38
C PHE A 70 0.58 -4.55 7.40
N LEU A 71 1.11 -5.73 7.72
CA LEU A 71 0.31 -6.94 7.94
C LEU A 71 -0.57 -6.82 9.20
N GLY A 72 0.01 -6.31 10.29
CA GLY A 72 -0.71 -6.09 11.55
C GLY A 72 -1.81 -5.05 11.44
N LEU A 73 -1.57 -3.94 10.72
CA LEU A 73 -2.59 -2.95 10.41
C LEU A 73 -3.77 -3.59 9.68
N SER A 74 -3.51 -4.41 8.67
CA SER A 74 -4.58 -5.10 7.94
C SER A 74 -5.34 -6.10 8.80
N ALA A 75 -4.64 -6.91 9.60
CA ALA A 75 -5.27 -7.82 10.55
C ALA A 75 -6.18 -7.06 11.52
N PHE A 76 -5.67 -5.97 12.09
CA PHE A 76 -6.42 -5.12 13.01
C PHE A 76 -7.71 -4.57 12.38
N PHE A 77 -7.63 -3.95 11.19
CA PHE A 77 -8.80 -3.38 10.53
C PHE A 77 -9.80 -4.44 10.07
N HIS A 78 -9.36 -5.61 9.63
CA HIS A 78 -10.24 -6.72 9.30
C HIS A 78 -11.02 -7.22 10.54
N PHE A 79 -10.36 -7.39 11.69
CA PHE A 79 -11.04 -7.74 12.93
C PHE A 79 -11.91 -6.59 13.45
N LEU A 80 -11.47 -5.35 13.32
CA LEU A 80 -12.24 -4.17 13.70
C LEU A 80 -13.60 -4.14 12.99
N VAL A 81 -13.61 -4.23 11.65
CA VAL A 81 -14.86 -4.17 10.86
C VAL A 81 -15.72 -5.42 11.05
N ALA A 82 -15.14 -6.56 11.41
CA ALA A 82 -15.87 -7.78 11.71
C ALA A 82 -16.39 -7.84 13.17
N SER A 83 -15.90 -6.97 14.06
CA SER A 83 -16.29 -6.95 15.47
C SER A 83 -17.77 -6.58 15.67
N PRO A 84 -18.43 -7.07 16.75
CA PRO A 84 -19.83 -6.75 17.01
C PRO A 84 -20.10 -5.24 17.11
N LYS A 85 -19.16 -4.45 17.62
CA LYS A 85 -19.28 -3.01 17.80
C LYS A 85 -19.25 -2.23 16.48
N PHE A 86 -18.38 -2.60 15.54
CA PHE A 86 -18.15 -1.85 14.31
C PHE A 86 -18.83 -2.44 13.08
N PHE A 87 -19.20 -3.72 13.11
CA PHE A 87 -19.85 -4.39 11.98
C PHE A 87 -21.17 -3.71 11.54
N PRO A 88 -22.06 -3.23 12.43
CA PRO A 88 -23.27 -2.50 12.01
C PRO A 88 -22.91 -1.24 11.18
N ARG A 89 -21.90 -0.46 11.62
CA ARG A 89 -21.45 0.73 10.92
C ARG A 89 -20.80 0.40 9.57
N TYR A 90 -19.98 -0.64 9.53
CA TYR A 90 -19.38 -1.16 8.30
C TYR A 90 -20.47 -1.60 7.31
N SER A 91 -21.40 -2.46 7.75
CA SER A 91 -22.50 -2.94 6.92
C SER A 91 -23.39 -1.81 6.39
N ALA A 92 -23.75 -0.84 7.24
CA ALA A 92 -24.50 0.35 6.82
C ALA A 92 -23.73 1.18 5.78
N GLY A 93 -22.42 1.32 5.91
CA GLY A 93 -21.58 1.95 4.90
C GLY A 93 -21.68 1.25 3.54
N LEU A 94 -21.59 -0.08 3.53
CA LEU A 94 -21.67 -0.88 2.31
C LEU A 94 -23.02 -0.73 1.57
N THR A 95 -24.13 -0.58 2.29
CA THR A 95 -25.46 -0.36 1.68
C THR A 95 -25.54 1.00 0.96
N HIS A 96 -24.68 1.95 1.35
CA HIS A 96 -24.55 3.25 0.70
C HIS A 96 -23.34 3.33 -0.24
N ASN A 97 -22.78 2.19 -0.66
CA ASN A 97 -21.58 2.09 -1.50
C ASN A 97 -20.37 2.83 -0.92
N ARG A 98 -20.13 2.71 0.39
CA ARG A 98 -19.07 3.40 1.11
C ARG A 98 -18.35 2.48 2.08
N ASN A 99 -17.00 2.54 2.07
CA ASN A 99 -16.18 1.87 3.07
C ASN A 99 -15.01 2.76 3.52
N TYR A 100 -15.27 3.63 4.49
CA TYR A 100 -14.25 4.53 5.05
C TYR A 100 -13.15 3.80 5.81
N PHE A 101 -13.44 2.65 6.42
CA PHE A 101 -12.42 1.85 7.11
C PHE A 101 -11.32 1.39 6.15
N ARG A 102 -11.68 0.96 4.93
CA ARG A 102 -10.75 0.58 3.88
C ARG A 102 -9.82 1.74 3.51
N TRP A 103 -10.36 2.93 3.30
CA TRP A 103 -9.56 4.08 2.90
C TRP A 103 -8.59 4.52 3.98
N VAL A 104 -8.98 4.50 5.26
CA VAL A 104 -8.09 4.79 6.39
C VAL A 104 -7.01 3.73 6.50
N GLU A 105 -7.36 2.46 6.46
CA GLU A 105 -6.39 1.36 6.53
C GLU A 105 -5.39 1.44 5.37
N TYR A 106 -5.87 1.58 4.13
CA TYR A 106 -5.00 1.60 2.96
C TYR A 106 -4.10 2.83 2.92
N SER A 107 -4.57 4.00 3.35
CA SER A 107 -3.73 5.21 3.36
C SER A 107 -2.48 5.06 4.22
N ILE A 108 -2.55 4.27 5.29
CA ILE A 108 -1.42 4.00 6.18
C ILE A 108 -0.64 2.78 5.69
N SER A 109 -1.32 1.63 5.54
CA SER A 109 -0.63 0.36 5.25
C SER A 109 0.07 0.35 3.89
N SER A 110 -0.57 0.87 2.84
CA SER A 110 0.07 0.93 1.51
C SER A 110 1.21 1.96 1.47
N SER A 111 1.14 3.01 2.31
CA SER A 111 2.23 3.99 2.41
C SER A 111 3.44 3.41 3.14
N VAL A 112 3.24 2.57 4.15
CA VAL A 112 4.33 1.78 4.73
C VAL A 112 4.92 0.83 3.68
N MET A 113 4.08 0.14 2.90
CA MET A 113 4.55 -0.76 1.85
C MET A 113 5.42 -0.05 0.81
N ILE A 114 4.97 1.08 0.25
CA ILE A 114 5.71 1.80 -0.79
C ILE A 114 7.01 2.42 -0.26
N VAL A 115 7.05 2.82 1.01
CA VAL A 115 8.27 3.27 1.68
C VAL A 115 9.28 2.13 1.79
N LEU A 116 8.88 0.95 2.22
CA LEU A 116 9.77 -0.22 2.27
C LEU A 116 10.29 -0.59 0.88
N ILE A 117 9.42 -0.57 -0.15
CA ILE A 117 9.85 -0.79 -1.54
C ILE A 117 10.88 0.27 -1.95
N ALA A 118 10.65 1.54 -1.61
CA ALA A 118 11.56 2.63 -1.93
C ALA A 118 12.94 2.45 -1.27
N GLN A 119 12.96 2.08 0.01
CA GLN A 119 14.21 1.80 0.72
C GLN A 119 14.97 0.60 0.11
N ILE A 120 14.28 -0.47 -0.24
CA ILE A 120 14.87 -1.64 -0.93
C ILE A 120 15.43 -1.24 -2.30
N CYS A 121 14.82 -0.26 -2.99
CA CYS A 121 15.34 0.30 -4.25
C CYS A 121 16.49 1.29 -4.05
N GLY A 122 16.89 1.60 -2.80
CA GLY A 122 18.01 2.49 -2.49
C GLY A 122 17.63 3.93 -2.16
N VAL A 123 16.34 4.23 -1.97
CA VAL A 123 15.89 5.55 -1.51
C VAL A 123 16.08 5.63 0.00
N THR A 124 17.05 6.40 0.45
CA THR A 124 17.39 6.51 1.89
C THR A 124 17.15 7.90 2.47
N ASP A 125 17.03 8.94 1.64
CA ASP A 125 16.85 10.32 2.11
C ASP A 125 15.51 10.50 2.83
N VAL A 126 15.57 11.10 4.04
CA VAL A 126 14.40 11.27 4.91
C VAL A 126 13.28 12.10 4.25
N VAL A 127 13.64 13.15 3.48
CA VAL A 127 12.65 13.99 2.80
C VAL A 127 11.96 13.24 1.68
N ALA A 128 12.71 12.43 0.93
CA ALA A 128 12.15 11.56 -0.11
C ALA A 128 11.20 10.52 0.51
N ILE A 129 11.58 9.86 1.61
CA ILE A 129 10.76 8.87 2.32
C ILE A 129 9.45 9.48 2.83
N VAL A 130 9.52 10.64 3.50
CA VAL A 130 8.32 11.34 4.00
C VAL A 130 7.43 11.79 2.84
N SER A 131 8.03 12.29 1.74
CA SER A 131 7.28 12.71 0.55
C SER A 131 6.58 11.53 -0.14
N ILE A 132 7.25 10.39 -0.29
CA ILE A 132 6.68 9.16 -0.86
C ILE A 132 5.50 8.68 -0.01
N PHE A 133 5.66 8.65 1.32
CA PHE A 133 4.57 8.29 2.22
C PHE A 133 3.37 9.23 2.05
N GLY A 134 3.59 10.54 2.10
CA GLY A 134 2.54 11.55 2.00
C GLY A 134 1.80 11.54 0.67
N VAL A 135 2.53 11.41 -0.45
CA VAL A 135 1.94 11.34 -1.79
C VAL A 135 1.12 10.06 -1.96
N ASN A 136 1.62 8.90 -1.49
CA ASN A 136 0.85 7.66 -1.55
C ASN A 136 -0.40 7.70 -0.67
N ALA A 137 -0.30 8.23 0.55
CA ALA A 137 -1.46 8.42 1.42
C ALA A 137 -2.50 9.32 0.74
N SER A 138 -2.07 10.42 0.12
CA SER A 138 -2.93 11.34 -0.63
C SER A 138 -3.63 10.65 -1.79
N MET A 139 -2.92 9.80 -2.55
CA MET A 139 -3.52 8.97 -3.62
C MET A 139 -4.70 8.15 -3.09
N ILE A 140 -4.53 7.48 -1.97
CA ILE A 140 -5.59 6.66 -1.35
C ILE A 140 -6.75 7.55 -0.87
N LEU A 141 -6.45 8.71 -0.29
CA LEU A 141 -7.48 9.66 0.15
C LEU A 141 -8.26 10.28 -1.02
N PHE A 142 -7.68 10.45 -2.19
CA PHE A 142 -8.41 10.78 -3.42
C PHE A 142 -9.40 9.66 -3.80
N GLY A 143 -9.06 8.39 -3.60
CA GLY A 143 -10.01 7.29 -3.73
C GLY A 143 -11.20 7.39 -2.76
N TRP A 144 -10.96 7.83 -1.52
CA TRP A 144 -12.02 8.14 -0.56
C TRP A 144 -12.90 9.30 -1.03
N LEU A 145 -12.30 10.38 -1.55
CA LEU A 145 -13.07 11.52 -2.09
C LEU A 145 -13.93 11.09 -3.28
N GLN A 146 -13.41 10.23 -4.16
CA GLN A 146 -14.17 9.62 -5.24
C GLN A 146 -15.40 8.87 -4.69
N GLU A 147 -15.22 8.04 -3.67
CA GLU A 147 -16.32 7.27 -3.06
C GLU A 147 -17.32 8.15 -2.29
N LYS A 148 -16.85 9.26 -1.73
CA LYS A 148 -17.68 10.16 -0.92
C LYS A 148 -18.55 11.09 -1.75
N TYR A 149 -18.02 11.63 -2.83
CA TYR A 149 -18.66 12.72 -3.56
C TYR A 149 -19.21 12.30 -4.92
N GLU A 150 -18.70 11.21 -5.50
CA GLU A 150 -19.12 10.78 -6.83
C GLU A 150 -20.04 9.57 -6.77
N THR A 151 -21.00 9.54 -7.69
CA THR A 151 -21.94 8.42 -7.82
C THR A 151 -21.57 7.56 -9.03
N PRO A 152 -21.42 6.22 -8.86
CA PRO A 152 -21.13 5.33 -9.97
C PRO A 152 -22.14 5.52 -11.13
N GLY A 153 -21.61 5.71 -12.33
CA GLY A 153 -22.39 5.94 -13.56
C GLY A 153 -22.64 7.40 -13.90
N ASN A 154 -22.38 8.37 -13.01
CA ASN A 154 -22.65 9.80 -13.25
C ASN A 154 -21.46 10.56 -13.87
N GLY A 155 -20.29 9.91 -14.04
CA GLY A 155 -19.17 10.49 -14.80
C GLY A 155 -18.26 11.45 -14.05
N GLY A 156 -18.41 11.65 -12.73
CA GLY A 156 -17.47 12.41 -11.91
C GLY A 156 -16.14 11.67 -11.73
N TRP A 157 -15.03 12.21 -12.27
CA TRP A 157 -13.73 11.53 -12.33
C TRP A 157 -12.58 12.34 -11.75
N ILE A 158 -12.83 13.57 -11.30
CA ILE A 158 -11.76 14.47 -10.84
C ILE A 158 -10.94 13.87 -9.69
N PRO A 159 -11.54 13.35 -8.59
CA PRO A 159 -10.74 12.75 -7.53
C PRO A 159 -9.97 11.52 -8.00
N PHE A 160 -10.57 10.67 -8.84
CA PHE A 160 -9.89 9.50 -9.39
C PHE A 160 -8.66 9.89 -10.24
N ILE A 161 -8.79 10.90 -11.09
CA ILE A 161 -7.69 11.40 -11.93
C ILE A 161 -6.56 11.95 -11.04
N PHE A 162 -6.88 12.75 -10.02
CA PHE A 162 -5.88 13.26 -9.08
C PHE A 162 -5.21 12.13 -8.29
N GLY A 163 -5.97 11.10 -7.93
CA GLY A 163 -5.42 9.89 -7.35
C GLY A 163 -4.42 9.18 -8.28
N CYS A 164 -4.74 9.05 -9.57
CA CYS A 164 -3.82 8.48 -10.56
C CYS A 164 -2.54 9.31 -10.73
N ILE A 165 -2.67 10.65 -10.77
CA ILE A 165 -1.51 11.56 -10.86
C ILE A 165 -0.62 11.42 -9.62
N ALA A 166 -1.20 11.44 -8.42
CA ALA A 166 -0.44 11.24 -7.19
C ALA A 166 0.20 9.84 -7.12
N GLY A 167 -0.56 8.82 -7.56
CA GLY A 167 -0.13 7.43 -7.48
C GLY A 167 1.05 7.06 -8.36
N ILE A 168 1.25 7.73 -9.50
CA ILE A 168 2.39 7.44 -10.38
C ILE A 168 3.71 7.98 -9.85
N VAL A 169 3.68 9.03 -9.01
CA VAL A 169 4.89 9.74 -8.56
C VAL A 169 5.89 8.82 -7.84
N PRO A 170 5.51 8.02 -6.82
CA PRO A 170 6.43 7.10 -6.19
C PRO A 170 7.08 6.13 -7.18
N TRP A 171 6.29 5.59 -8.12
CA TRP A 171 6.77 4.62 -9.11
C TRP A 171 7.79 5.21 -10.08
N LEU A 172 7.64 6.48 -10.48
CA LEU A 172 8.65 7.17 -11.28
C LEU A 172 9.98 7.27 -10.52
N GLY A 173 9.94 7.61 -9.23
CA GLY A 173 11.13 7.61 -8.37
C GLY A 173 11.77 6.23 -8.26
N LEU A 174 10.97 5.18 -8.03
CA LEU A 174 11.46 3.80 -7.92
C LEU A 174 12.13 3.32 -9.22
N ILE A 175 11.50 3.57 -10.37
CA ILE A 175 12.04 3.20 -11.68
C ILE A 175 13.39 3.91 -11.92
N PHE A 176 13.50 5.17 -11.55
CA PHE A 176 14.76 5.93 -11.67
C PHE A 176 15.92 5.24 -10.94
N TYR A 177 15.70 4.81 -9.69
CA TYR A 177 16.69 4.09 -8.89
C TYR A 177 16.97 2.67 -9.40
N VAL A 178 15.93 1.91 -9.71
CA VAL A 178 16.06 0.51 -10.16
C VAL A 178 16.80 0.41 -11.49
N LEU A 179 16.57 1.36 -12.41
CA LEU A 179 17.28 1.44 -13.67
C LEU A 179 18.63 2.15 -13.57
N ALA A 180 19.02 2.63 -12.39
CA ALA A 180 20.26 3.37 -12.13
C ALA A 180 20.50 4.52 -13.12
N ILE A 181 19.46 5.27 -13.47
CA ILE A 181 19.50 6.34 -14.47
C ILE A 181 20.48 7.42 -14.01
N GLY A 182 21.54 7.67 -14.80
CA GLY A 182 22.62 8.61 -14.45
C GLY A 182 23.56 8.14 -13.34
N GLY A 183 23.39 6.90 -12.86
CA GLY A 183 24.24 6.29 -11.85
C GLY A 183 25.53 5.66 -12.43
N PRO A 184 26.36 5.07 -11.57
CA PRO A 184 27.55 4.33 -12.00
C PRO A 184 27.19 3.17 -12.93
N SER A 185 28.03 2.87 -13.92
CA SER A 185 27.76 1.84 -14.94
C SER A 185 27.62 0.41 -14.38
N ASN A 186 28.12 0.17 -13.18
CA ASN A 186 28.02 -1.10 -12.46
C ASN A 186 26.88 -1.15 -11.43
N ALA A 187 26.14 -0.06 -11.22
CA ALA A 187 25.01 -0.05 -10.31
C ALA A 187 23.85 -0.85 -10.90
N LYS A 188 23.56 -2.00 -10.29
CA LYS A 188 22.45 -2.88 -10.66
C LYS A 188 21.73 -3.33 -9.41
N ALA A 189 20.41 -3.20 -9.41
CA ALA A 189 19.60 -3.78 -8.34
C ALA A 189 19.65 -5.32 -8.43
N PRO A 190 19.60 -6.05 -7.29
CA PRO A 190 19.41 -7.50 -7.27
C PRO A 190 18.15 -7.92 -8.03
N ALA A 191 18.14 -9.15 -8.56
CA ALA A 191 17.02 -9.64 -9.39
C ALA A 191 15.68 -9.62 -8.67
N PHE A 192 15.65 -9.90 -7.36
CA PHE A 192 14.42 -9.91 -6.57
C PHE A 192 13.79 -8.50 -6.46
N VAL A 193 14.58 -7.43 -6.48
CA VAL A 193 14.10 -6.04 -6.46
C VAL A 193 13.26 -5.73 -7.70
N TYR A 194 13.72 -6.16 -8.88
CA TYR A 194 12.92 -6.05 -10.12
C TYR A 194 11.60 -6.83 -9.99
N GLY A 195 11.65 -8.03 -9.41
CA GLY A 195 10.46 -8.84 -9.13
C GLY A 195 9.45 -8.11 -8.24
N ILE A 196 9.91 -7.51 -7.14
CA ILE A 196 9.09 -6.67 -6.24
C ILE A 196 8.47 -5.52 -7.01
N VAL A 197 9.27 -4.70 -7.69
CA VAL A 197 8.79 -3.48 -8.37
C VAL A 197 7.74 -3.83 -9.43
N VAL A 198 7.99 -4.82 -10.29
CA VAL A 198 7.03 -5.21 -11.35
C VAL A 198 5.75 -5.80 -10.77
N SER A 199 5.84 -6.76 -9.85
CA SER A 199 4.66 -7.43 -9.28
C SER A 199 3.80 -6.47 -8.47
N LEU A 200 4.42 -5.63 -7.64
CA LEU A 200 3.70 -4.67 -6.81
C LEU A 200 3.15 -3.50 -7.64
N PHE A 201 3.84 -3.05 -8.67
CA PHE A 201 3.29 -2.07 -9.61
C PHE A 201 1.98 -2.57 -10.23
N VAL A 202 1.96 -3.80 -10.73
CA VAL A 202 0.74 -4.41 -11.30
C VAL A 202 -0.36 -4.54 -10.24
N LEU A 203 -0.03 -5.07 -9.05
CA LEU A 203 -1.00 -5.26 -7.98
C LEU A 203 -1.59 -3.92 -7.49
N PHE A 204 -0.77 -2.89 -7.26
CA PHE A 204 -1.26 -1.57 -6.86
C PHE A 204 -2.18 -0.94 -7.92
N ASN A 205 -1.82 -1.01 -9.20
CA ASN A 205 -2.67 -0.49 -10.27
C ASN A 205 -3.98 -1.26 -10.43
N THR A 206 -4.03 -2.54 -10.07
CA THR A 206 -5.27 -3.32 -10.11
C THR A 206 -6.35 -2.74 -9.20
N PHE A 207 -6.00 -2.09 -8.06
CA PHE A 207 -6.97 -1.38 -7.21
C PHE A 207 -7.63 -0.22 -7.96
N ALA A 208 -6.87 0.57 -8.70
CA ALA A 208 -7.40 1.66 -9.52
C ALA A 208 -8.29 1.13 -10.66
N VAL A 209 -7.87 0.02 -11.30
CA VAL A 209 -8.68 -0.64 -12.33
C VAL A 209 -10.02 -1.10 -11.76
N VAL A 210 -10.05 -1.72 -10.57
CA VAL A 210 -11.30 -2.14 -9.92
C VAL A 210 -12.20 -0.93 -9.63
N GLN A 211 -11.63 0.16 -9.10
CA GLN A 211 -12.40 1.40 -8.87
C GLN A 211 -12.96 1.97 -10.18
N TYR A 212 -12.15 2.03 -11.21
CA TYR A 212 -12.61 2.47 -12.54
C TYR A 212 -13.78 1.63 -13.05
N LEU A 213 -13.67 0.30 -13.00
CA LEU A 213 -14.72 -0.61 -13.46
C LEU A 213 -16.02 -0.47 -12.66
N GLN A 214 -15.92 -0.24 -11.33
CA GLN A 214 -17.08 0.03 -10.48
C GLN A 214 -17.77 1.34 -10.86
N TYR A 215 -17.02 2.43 -11.05
CA TYR A 215 -17.58 3.74 -11.38
C TYR A 215 -18.12 3.80 -12.81
N LYS A 216 -17.57 3.01 -13.74
CA LYS A 216 -18.13 2.79 -15.08
C LYS A 216 -19.30 1.80 -15.10
N LYS A 217 -19.61 1.13 -13.99
CA LYS A 217 -20.66 0.08 -13.90
C LYS A 217 -20.48 -1.03 -14.95
N VAL A 218 -19.24 -1.47 -15.19
CA VAL A 218 -18.94 -2.47 -16.20
C VAL A 218 -19.39 -3.86 -15.74
N GLY A 219 -20.47 -4.39 -16.33
CA GLY A 219 -20.97 -5.74 -16.09
C GLY A 219 -21.10 -6.09 -14.60
N LYS A 220 -20.40 -7.11 -14.15
CA LYS A 220 -20.40 -7.57 -12.75
C LYS A 220 -19.87 -6.57 -11.73
N TRP A 221 -19.14 -5.53 -12.14
CA TRP A 221 -18.56 -4.52 -11.28
C TRP A 221 -19.57 -3.44 -10.86
N SER A 222 -20.78 -3.45 -11.43
CA SER A 222 -21.90 -2.63 -10.96
C SER A 222 -22.36 -3.01 -9.53
N ASP A 223 -22.04 -4.23 -9.07
CA ASP A 223 -22.27 -4.67 -7.69
C ASP A 223 -21.11 -4.21 -6.79
N TYR A 224 -21.42 -3.28 -5.87
CA TYR A 224 -20.45 -2.73 -4.93
C TYR A 224 -19.85 -3.81 -4.00
N LEU A 225 -20.66 -4.78 -3.54
CA LEU A 225 -20.19 -5.84 -2.64
C LEU A 225 -19.19 -6.76 -3.31
N ARG A 226 -19.31 -6.94 -4.63
CA ARG A 226 -18.32 -7.67 -5.41
C ARG A 226 -16.98 -6.94 -5.46
N GLY A 227 -17.02 -5.62 -5.69
CA GLY A 227 -15.83 -4.78 -5.61
C GLY A 227 -15.18 -4.85 -4.24
N GLU A 228 -15.97 -4.75 -3.18
CA GLU A 228 -15.48 -4.85 -1.79
C GLU A 228 -14.75 -6.17 -1.54
N LYS A 229 -15.36 -7.30 -1.93
CA LYS A 229 -14.70 -8.61 -1.84
C LYS A 229 -13.39 -8.65 -2.63
N THR A 230 -13.36 -8.03 -3.81
CA THR A 230 -12.16 -7.96 -4.64
C THR A 230 -11.06 -7.14 -3.98
N TYR A 231 -11.39 -5.99 -3.37
CA TYR A 231 -10.42 -5.20 -2.62
C TYR A 231 -9.80 -5.96 -1.44
N ILE A 232 -10.59 -6.71 -0.69
CA ILE A 232 -10.09 -7.57 0.40
C ILE A 232 -9.10 -8.62 -0.17
N THR A 233 -9.48 -9.28 -1.27
CA THR A 233 -8.61 -10.28 -1.93
C THR A 233 -7.30 -9.66 -2.44
N LEU A 234 -7.39 -8.52 -3.14
CA LEU A 234 -6.22 -7.82 -3.67
C LEU A 234 -5.29 -7.35 -2.56
N SER A 235 -5.86 -6.82 -1.47
CA SER A 235 -5.09 -6.41 -0.30
C SER A 235 -4.30 -7.58 0.29
N LEU A 236 -4.97 -8.73 0.47
CA LEU A 236 -4.32 -9.93 0.96
C LEU A 236 -3.19 -10.39 0.01
N ILE A 237 -3.46 -10.45 -1.29
CA ILE A 237 -2.46 -10.90 -2.28
C ILE A 237 -1.27 -9.93 -2.33
N ALA A 238 -1.52 -8.62 -2.42
CA ALA A 238 -0.44 -7.64 -2.56
C ALA A 238 0.46 -7.60 -1.31
N LYS A 239 -0.14 -7.63 -0.12
CA LYS A 239 0.61 -7.61 1.14
C LYS A 239 1.37 -8.92 1.37
N SER A 240 0.76 -10.06 1.06
CA SER A 240 1.45 -11.35 1.10
C SER A 240 2.60 -11.40 0.10
N ALA A 241 2.37 -10.96 -1.14
CA ALA A 241 3.41 -10.95 -2.16
C ALA A 241 4.61 -10.10 -1.74
N LEU A 242 4.38 -8.88 -1.24
CA LEU A 242 5.48 -8.04 -0.76
C LEU A 242 6.18 -8.67 0.44
N ALA A 243 5.43 -9.12 1.45
CA ALA A 243 6.00 -9.69 2.67
C ALA A 243 6.95 -10.84 2.35
N TRP A 244 6.52 -11.79 1.51
CA TRP A 244 7.32 -12.97 1.20
C TRP A 244 8.44 -12.70 0.20
N GLN A 245 8.27 -11.78 -0.75
CA GLN A 245 9.34 -11.36 -1.65
C GLN A 245 10.47 -10.64 -0.89
N VAL A 246 10.12 -9.76 0.04
CA VAL A 246 11.11 -9.08 0.91
C VAL A 246 11.80 -10.11 1.79
N PHE A 247 11.05 -10.99 2.44
CA PHE A 247 11.60 -12.00 3.31
C PHE A 247 12.58 -12.92 2.58
N VAL A 248 12.20 -13.45 1.42
CA VAL A 248 13.09 -14.30 0.60
C VAL A 248 14.32 -13.52 0.13
N GLY A 249 14.15 -12.26 -0.29
CA GLY A 249 15.26 -11.42 -0.74
C GLY A 249 16.29 -11.13 0.36
N THR A 250 15.83 -10.96 1.60
CA THR A 250 16.72 -10.66 2.74
C THR A 250 17.33 -11.88 3.43
N LEU A 251 16.86 -13.10 3.13
CA LEU A 251 17.44 -14.35 3.66
C LEU A 251 18.66 -14.83 2.85
N PHE A 252 18.80 -14.41 1.60
CA PHE A 252 19.81 -14.90 0.67
C PHE A 252 20.89 -13.87 0.36
N GLU A 253 20.92 -12.75 1.05
CA GLU A 253 22.01 -11.78 1.11
C GLU A 253 22.76 -11.86 2.44
#